data_3c16c7563626fe00304cbd135cfb8db8
#
_entry.id   3c16c7563626fe00304cbd135cfb8db8
#
_cell.length_a   1.000
_cell.length_b   1.000
_cell.length_c   1.000
_cell.angle_alpha   90.00
_cell.angle_beta   90.00
_cell.angle_gamma   90.00
#
_symmetry.space_group_name_H-M   'P 1'
#
loop_
_entity.id
_entity.type
_entity.pdbx_description
1 polymer ?
#
loop_
_entity_poly.entity_id
_entity_poly.type
_entity_poly.pdbx_seq_one_letter_code
_entity_poly.pdbx_strand_id
1 'polypeptide(L)'
;LRSAKPHFLLDRGLTPRLATALQRAGFSASHLNDINGQHPAEDMSDHEVFAYAQEHGHVLLTKDKKMARRPTEAADIMERGLQVFCLANQQYTKEEQAYALGRHILQILRRCRGSGPFFWRIYIDDKVLRDLPRI
;
A
#
# COMPACT_ATOMS: atom_id res chain seq x y z
N LEU A 1 10.62 20.86 1.65
CA LEU A 1 10.28 20.42 1.29
C LEU A 1 10.28 19.17 0.89
N ARG A 2 9.47 18.50 0.61
CA ARG A 2 9.36 17.31 0.44
C ARG A 2 9.02 17.08 -0.82
N SER A 3 9.67 17.17 -1.62
CA SER A 3 9.39 16.81 -2.94
C SER A 3 9.75 15.38 -3.20
N ALA A 4 10.14 14.70 -2.20
CA ALA A 4 10.51 13.30 -2.39
C ALA A 4 9.34 12.51 -2.94
N LYS A 5 9.61 11.67 -3.92
CA LYS A 5 8.61 10.77 -4.46
C LYS A 5 8.27 9.71 -3.43
N PRO A 6 7.02 9.26 -3.37
CA PRO A 6 6.68 8.19 -2.44
C PRO A 6 7.38 6.89 -2.84
N HIS A 7 7.70 6.08 -1.86
CA HIS A 7 8.16 4.72 -2.10
C HIS A 7 7.03 3.79 -1.71
N PHE A 8 6.61 2.96 -2.66
CA PHE A 8 5.52 2.02 -2.44
C PHE A 8 6.06 0.68 -1.96
N LEU A 9 5.55 0.22 -0.82
CA LEU A 9 5.86 -1.10 -0.31
C LEU A 9 4.68 -2.00 -0.59
N LEU A 10 4.90 -3.05 -1.38
CA LEU A 10 3.83 -3.97 -1.76
C LEU A 10 3.76 -5.13 -0.79
N ASP A 11 2.56 -5.35 -0.24
CA ASP A 11 2.29 -6.44 0.68
C ASP A 11 2.41 -7.79 -0.04
N ARG A 12 2.60 -8.84 0.73
CA ARG A 12 2.85 -10.18 0.20
C ARG A 12 1.75 -10.70 -0.71
N GLY A 13 0.52 -10.24 -0.53
CA GLY A 13 -0.60 -10.67 -1.36
C GLY A 13 -0.63 -10.11 -2.76
N LEU A 14 0.18 -9.07 -3.04
CA LEU A 14 0.27 -8.50 -4.38
C LEU A 14 1.37 -9.19 -5.15
N THR A 15 1.23 -9.21 -6.48
CA THR A 15 2.26 -9.83 -7.31
C THR A 15 3.56 -9.02 -7.29
N PRO A 16 4.73 -9.66 -7.15
CA PRO A 16 6.00 -8.94 -7.26
C PRO A 16 6.18 -8.24 -8.61
N ARG A 17 5.50 -8.72 -9.65
CA ARG A 17 5.58 -8.07 -10.98
C ARG A 17 5.02 -6.66 -10.94
N LEU A 18 4.12 -6.37 -10.02
CA LEU A 18 3.57 -5.02 -9.89
C LEU A 18 4.66 -4.05 -9.42
N ALA A 19 5.52 -4.49 -8.50
CA ALA A 19 6.65 -3.66 -8.06
C ALA A 19 7.60 -3.38 -9.23
N THR A 20 7.89 -4.42 -10.02
CA THR A 20 8.75 -4.26 -11.20
C THR A 20 8.12 -3.28 -12.20
N ALA A 21 6.81 -3.38 -12.42
CA ALA A 21 6.12 -2.48 -13.34
C ALA A 21 6.19 -1.04 -12.85
N LEU A 22 6.01 -0.82 -11.56
CA LEU A 22 6.12 0.52 -10.98
C LEU A 22 7.52 1.08 -11.16
N GLN A 23 8.54 0.27 -10.89
CA GLN A 23 9.92 0.69 -11.05
C GLN A 23 10.22 1.08 -12.50
N ARG A 24 9.74 0.29 -13.45
CA ARG A 24 9.95 0.58 -14.87
C ARG A 24 9.22 1.85 -15.31
N ALA A 25 8.14 2.19 -14.64
CA ALA A 25 7.41 3.42 -14.93
C ALA A 25 8.03 4.63 -14.22
N GLY A 26 9.12 4.44 -13.50
CA GLY A 26 9.82 5.54 -12.83
C GLY A 26 9.42 5.76 -11.38
N PHE A 27 8.63 4.85 -10.79
CA PHE A 27 8.25 4.97 -9.39
C PHE A 27 9.20 4.16 -8.51
N SER A 28 9.33 4.58 -7.26
CA SER A 28 10.10 3.83 -6.28
C SER A 28 9.18 2.80 -5.65
N ALA A 29 9.55 1.55 -5.69
CA ALA A 29 8.71 0.47 -5.16
C ALA A 29 9.54 -0.75 -4.79
N SER A 30 9.09 -1.47 -3.78
CA SER A 30 9.66 -2.77 -3.42
C SER A 30 8.53 -3.68 -2.99
N HIS A 31 8.74 -4.97 -3.19
CA HIS A 31 7.80 -5.97 -2.70
C HIS A 31 8.31 -6.50 -1.38
N LEU A 32 7.40 -6.87 -0.49
CA LEU A 32 7.75 -7.36 0.83
C LEU A 32 8.73 -8.53 0.75
N ASN A 33 8.60 -9.38 -0.28
CA ASN A 33 9.51 -10.50 -0.46
C ASN A 33 10.96 -10.08 -0.71
N ASP A 34 11.18 -8.85 -1.18
CA ASP A 34 12.52 -8.39 -1.55
C ASP A 34 13.27 -7.72 -0.40
N ILE A 35 12.55 -7.30 0.63
CA ILE A 35 13.18 -6.52 1.68
C ILE A 35 13.69 -7.38 2.82
N ASN A 36 13.34 -8.67 2.82
CA ASN A 36 13.68 -9.50 3.93
C ASN A 36 14.56 -10.64 3.49
N GLY A 37 15.81 -10.39 3.33
CA GLY A 37 16.76 -11.36 2.77
C GLY A 37 16.92 -12.62 3.57
N GLN A 38 16.62 -12.59 4.87
CA GLN A 38 16.86 -13.75 5.72
C GLN A 38 15.62 -14.41 6.27
N HIS A 39 14.47 -13.74 6.18
CA HIS A 39 13.22 -14.29 6.64
C HIS A 39 12.21 -14.20 5.53
N PRO A 40 11.45 -15.26 5.28
CA PRO A 40 10.38 -15.18 4.28
C PRO A 40 9.39 -14.10 4.68
N ALA A 41 8.84 -13.41 3.68
CA ALA A 41 7.88 -12.36 3.92
C ALA A 41 6.67 -12.85 4.70
N GLU A 42 6.29 -14.11 4.49
CA GLU A 42 5.15 -14.69 5.19
C GLU A 42 5.38 -14.84 6.68
N ASP A 43 6.60 -14.74 7.13
CA ASP A 43 6.89 -14.82 8.56
C ASP A 43 6.74 -13.47 9.26
N MET A 44 6.56 -12.40 8.49
CA MET A 44 6.35 -11.08 9.08
C MET A 44 4.89 -10.91 9.47
N SER A 45 4.65 -10.47 10.69
CA SER A 45 3.30 -10.12 11.11
C SER A 45 2.90 -8.79 10.49
N ASP A 46 1.60 -8.48 10.48
CA ASP A 46 1.14 -7.18 10.00
C ASP A 46 1.78 -6.05 10.81
N HIS A 47 1.91 -6.25 12.12
CA HIS A 47 2.56 -5.25 12.99
C HIS A 47 4.00 -4.96 12.52
N GLU A 48 4.74 -6.00 12.16
CA GLU A 48 6.12 -5.83 11.67
C GLU A 48 6.17 -5.13 10.33
N VAL A 49 5.21 -5.42 9.45
CA VAL A 49 5.11 -4.74 8.16
C VAL A 49 4.82 -3.26 8.37
N PHE A 50 3.89 -2.94 9.26
CA PHE A 50 3.53 -1.56 9.56
C PHE A 50 4.72 -0.80 10.18
N ALA A 51 5.45 -1.44 11.08
CA ALA A 51 6.62 -0.83 11.69
C ALA A 51 7.68 -0.53 10.63
N TYR A 52 7.91 -1.46 9.72
CA TYR A 52 8.85 -1.27 8.63
C TYR A 52 8.43 -0.09 7.75
N ALA A 53 7.16 -0.05 7.37
CA ALA A 53 6.67 1.04 6.52
C ALA A 53 6.81 2.39 7.21
N GLN A 54 6.52 2.45 8.50
CA GLN A 54 6.66 3.69 9.26
C GLN A 54 8.12 4.13 9.34
N GLU A 55 8.99 3.21 9.66
CA GLU A 55 10.42 3.50 9.84
C GLU A 55 11.03 4.04 8.56
N HIS A 56 10.64 3.51 7.42
CA HIS A 56 11.21 3.90 6.14
C HIS A 56 10.39 4.97 5.40
N GLY A 57 9.27 5.37 5.96
CA GLY A 57 8.40 6.36 5.30
C GLY A 57 7.74 5.83 4.04
N HIS A 58 7.45 4.55 4.00
CA HIS A 58 6.86 3.93 2.81
C HIS A 58 5.35 4.01 2.81
N VAL A 59 4.77 4.09 1.62
CA VAL A 59 3.33 4.01 1.39
C VAL A 59 3.01 2.54 1.15
N LEU A 60 2.09 1.98 1.92
CA LEU A 60 1.77 0.57 1.83
C LEU A 60 0.70 0.31 0.78
N LEU A 61 0.95 -0.64 -0.11
CA LEU A 61 -0.04 -1.15 -1.05
C LEU A 61 -0.41 -2.57 -0.61
N THR A 62 -1.69 -2.86 -0.51
CA THR A 62 -2.17 -4.16 -0.08
C THR A 62 -3.40 -4.55 -0.89
N LYS A 63 -3.83 -5.79 -0.82
CA LYS A 63 -5.14 -6.17 -1.33
C LYS A 63 -6.04 -6.70 -0.21
N ASP A 64 -5.62 -6.57 1.03
CA ASP A 64 -6.40 -7.03 2.18
C ASP A 64 -7.31 -5.91 2.67
N LYS A 65 -8.53 -5.86 2.12
CA LYS A 65 -9.46 -4.81 2.49
C LYS A 65 -9.96 -4.92 3.93
N LYS A 66 -9.82 -6.08 4.55
CA LYS A 66 -10.23 -6.26 5.94
C LYS A 66 -9.25 -5.65 6.92
N MET A 67 -8.06 -5.30 6.47
CA MET A 67 -7.03 -4.73 7.32
C MET A 67 -7.54 -3.49 8.07
N ALA A 68 -8.30 -2.63 7.41
CA ALA A 68 -8.84 -1.42 8.02
C ALA A 68 -9.98 -1.70 8.99
N ARG A 69 -10.53 -2.91 8.95
CA ARG A 69 -11.68 -3.26 9.79
C ARG A 69 -11.32 -4.08 11.00
N ARG A 70 -10.16 -4.70 11.00
CA ARG A 70 -9.71 -5.44 12.17
C ARG A 70 -9.17 -4.44 13.18
N PRO A 71 -9.70 -4.42 14.43
CA PRO A 71 -9.38 -3.34 15.37
C PRO A 71 -7.89 -3.16 15.63
N THR A 72 -7.14 -4.25 15.74
CA THR A 72 -5.72 -4.17 16.05
C THR A 72 -4.95 -3.53 14.89
N GLU A 73 -5.21 -3.98 13.67
CA GLU A 73 -4.52 -3.43 12.50
C GLU A 73 -4.94 -1.98 12.24
N ALA A 74 -6.24 -1.69 12.36
CA ALA A 74 -6.72 -0.33 12.16
C ALA A 74 -6.08 0.63 13.15
N ALA A 75 -6.00 0.25 14.42
CA ALA A 75 -5.39 1.08 15.43
C ALA A 75 -3.91 1.30 15.15
N ASP A 76 -3.21 0.25 14.71
CA ASP A 76 -1.79 0.33 14.39
C ASP A 76 -1.54 1.30 13.23
N ILE A 77 -2.35 1.20 12.18
CA ILE A 77 -2.26 2.12 11.04
C ILE A 77 -2.47 3.56 11.50
N MET A 78 -3.48 3.77 12.34
CA MET A 78 -3.79 5.12 12.80
C MET A 78 -2.71 5.68 13.71
N GLU A 79 -2.20 4.89 14.64
CA GLU A 79 -1.16 5.37 15.55
C GLU A 79 0.13 5.69 14.83
N ARG A 80 0.46 4.93 13.79
CA ARG A 80 1.69 5.13 13.05
C ARG A 80 1.57 6.18 11.96
N GLY A 81 0.37 6.67 11.69
CA GLY A 81 0.16 7.65 10.65
C GLY A 81 0.42 7.12 9.25
N LEU A 82 0.14 5.82 9.02
CA LEU A 82 0.47 5.19 7.76
C LEU A 82 -0.44 5.62 6.63
N GLN A 83 0.12 5.65 5.44
CA GLN A 83 -0.62 5.87 4.20
C GLN A 83 -0.79 4.51 3.54
N VAL A 84 -2.03 4.07 3.39
CA VAL A 84 -2.32 2.75 2.84
C VAL A 84 -3.31 2.86 1.69
N PHE A 85 -2.99 2.21 0.58
CA PHE A 85 -3.91 2.03 -0.54
C PHE A 85 -4.16 0.54 -0.70
N CYS A 86 -5.43 0.17 -0.82
CA CYS A 86 -5.84 -1.21 -0.94
C CYS A 86 -6.51 -1.43 -2.29
N LEU A 87 -6.00 -2.39 -3.06
CA LEU A 87 -6.68 -2.83 -4.26
C LEU A 87 -7.89 -3.62 -3.78
N ALA A 88 -9.07 -3.13 -4.10
CA ALA A 88 -10.27 -3.47 -3.35
C ALA A 88 -10.78 -4.89 -3.49
N ASN A 89 -10.35 -5.60 -4.54
CA ASN A 89 -10.84 -6.95 -4.75
C ASN A 89 -9.70 -7.94 -4.70
N GLN A 90 -9.75 -8.85 -3.74
CA GLN A 90 -8.71 -9.85 -3.57
C GLN A 90 -8.62 -10.82 -4.74
N GLN A 91 -9.65 -10.85 -5.60
CA GLN A 91 -9.67 -11.71 -6.76
C GLN A 91 -9.04 -11.08 -8.00
N TYR A 92 -8.58 -9.84 -7.91
CA TYR A 92 -7.97 -9.20 -9.07
C TYR A 92 -6.78 -9.98 -9.57
N THR A 93 -6.75 -10.20 -10.88
CA THR A 93 -5.59 -10.77 -11.54
C THR A 93 -4.43 -9.78 -11.51
N LYS A 94 -3.24 -10.22 -11.93
CA LYS A 94 -2.08 -9.33 -12.00
C LYS A 94 -2.36 -8.12 -12.88
N GLU A 95 -3.02 -8.36 -14.01
CA GLU A 95 -3.36 -7.29 -14.94
C GLU A 95 -4.36 -6.32 -14.35
N GLU A 96 -5.34 -6.84 -13.62
CA GLU A 96 -6.34 -6.00 -12.97
C GLU A 96 -5.73 -5.18 -11.85
N GLN A 97 -4.77 -5.75 -11.10
CA GLN A 97 -4.04 -5.01 -10.09
C GLN A 97 -3.31 -3.82 -10.71
N ALA A 98 -2.60 -4.09 -11.81
CA ALA A 98 -1.87 -3.04 -12.50
C ALA A 98 -2.80 -1.98 -13.08
N TYR A 99 -3.92 -2.41 -13.64
CA TYR A 99 -4.88 -1.49 -14.23
C TYR A 99 -5.51 -0.58 -13.17
N ALA A 100 -5.92 -1.15 -12.05
CA ALA A 100 -6.52 -0.37 -10.97
C ALA A 100 -5.53 0.68 -10.44
N LEU A 101 -4.30 0.27 -10.24
CA LEU A 101 -3.28 1.18 -9.75
C LEU A 101 -2.98 2.28 -10.76
N GLY A 102 -2.81 1.91 -12.04
CA GLY A 102 -2.51 2.88 -13.08
C GLY A 102 -3.65 3.87 -13.31
N ARG A 103 -4.89 3.38 -13.26
CA ARG A 103 -6.04 4.25 -13.46
C ARG A 103 -6.10 5.37 -12.44
N HIS A 104 -5.69 5.10 -11.22
CA HIS A 104 -5.79 6.06 -10.14
C HIS A 104 -4.46 6.67 -9.72
N ILE A 105 -3.42 6.47 -10.53
CA ILE A 105 -2.07 6.82 -10.11
C ILE A 105 -1.91 8.31 -9.75
N LEU A 106 -2.53 9.19 -10.53
CA LEU A 106 -2.39 10.62 -10.26
C LEU A 106 -3.05 10.99 -8.94
N GLN A 107 -4.19 10.39 -8.63
CA GLN A 107 -4.87 10.64 -7.38
C GLN A 107 -4.08 10.06 -6.21
N ILE A 108 -3.51 8.87 -6.40
CA ILE A 108 -2.67 8.24 -5.39
C ILE A 108 -1.48 9.15 -5.07
N LEU A 109 -0.80 9.65 -6.09
CA LEU A 109 0.36 10.51 -5.88
C LEU A 109 -0.04 11.81 -5.17
N ARG A 110 -1.18 12.36 -5.50
CA ARG A 110 -1.67 13.57 -4.85
C ARG A 110 -1.92 13.31 -3.35
N ARG A 111 -2.53 12.19 -3.02
CA ARG A 111 -2.80 11.87 -1.61
C ARG A 111 -1.52 11.58 -0.84
N CYS A 112 -0.51 11.04 -1.49
CA CYS A 112 0.76 10.78 -0.84
C CYS A 112 1.48 12.05 -0.39
N ARG A 113 1.14 13.18 -0.98
CA ARG A 113 1.74 14.46 -0.57
C ARG A 113 1.20 14.96 0.76
N GLY A 114 0.04 14.49 1.16
CA GLY A 114 -0.52 14.83 2.47
C GLY A 114 0.07 13.92 3.53
N SER A 115 -0.56 13.93 4.70
CA SER A 115 -0.13 13.06 5.77
C SER A 115 -1.17 11.99 6.02
N GLY A 116 -0.72 10.85 6.57
CA GLY A 116 -1.62 9.82 7.05
C GLY A 116 -2.15 10.20 8.43
N PRO A 117 -2.89 9.30 9.05
CA PRO A 117 -3.19 7.99 8.50
C PRO A 117 -4.33 8.03 7.52
N PHE A 118 -4.28 7.14 6.56
CA PHE A 118 -5.45 6.90 5.72
C PHE A 118 -5.41 5.48 5.16
N PHE A 119 -6.57 5.00 4.73
CA PHE A 119 -6.73 3.73 4.06
C PHE A 119 -7.74 3.94 2.95
N TRP A 120 -7.29 3.89 1.70
CA TRP A 120 -8.14 4.11 0.55
C TRP A 120 -8.28 2.83 -0.24
N ARG A 121 -9.52 2.43 -0.50
CA ARG A 121 -9.79 1.29 -1.36
C ARG A 121 -9.89 1.78 -2.79
N ILE A 122 -9.15 1.15 -3.67
CA ILE A 122 -9.05 1.52 -5.07
C ILE A 122 -9.64 0.41 -5.92
N TYR A 123 -10.53 0.77 -6.82
CA TYR A 123 -11.21 -0.18 -7.69
C TYR A 123 -10.74 -0.02 -9.12
N ILE A 124 -11.07 -1.01 -9.98
CA ILE A 124 -10.71 -0.90 -11.39
C ILE A 124 -11.58 0.12 -12.14
N ASP A 125 -12.72 0.51 -11.56
CA ASP A 125 -13.53 1.58 -12.11
C ASP A 125 -13.16 2.91 -11.44
N ASP A 126 -14.03 3.89 -11.46
CA ASP A 126 -13.74 5.22 -10.94
C ASP A 126 -13.79 5.32 -9.42
N LYS A 127 -14.19 4.24 -8.73
CA LYS A 127 -14.39 4.34 -7.30
C LYS A 127 -13.09 4.35 -6.51
N VAL A 128 -13.04 5.23 -5.54
CA VAL A 128 -11.98 5.25 -4.52
C VAL A 128 -12.68 5.58 -3.21
N LEU A 129 -12.67 4.64 -2.27
CA LEU A 129 -13.41 4.78 -1.01
C LEU A 129 -12.47 4.79 0.18
N ARG A 130 -12.77 5.64 1.15
CA ARG A 130 -11.97 5.75 2.35
C ARG A 130 -12.56 4.87 3.45
N ASP A 131 -11.74 4.06 4.09
CA ASP A 131 -12.18 3.15 5.13
C ASP A 131 -11.88 3.60 6.55
N LEU A 132 -10.75 4.24 6.78
CA LEU A 132 -10.45 4.71 8.13
C LEU A 132 -11.15 6.04 8.39
N PRO A 133 -11.65 6.25 9.61
CA PRO A 133 -12.30 7.50 9.94
C PRO A 133 -11.31 8.65 9.89
N ARG A 134 -11.83 9.83 9.69
CA ARG A 134 -11.00 11.03 9.75
C ARG A 134 -10.64 11.30 11.20
N ILE A 135 -9.47 11.77 11.39
CA ILE A 135 -9.00 12.15 12.70
C ILE A 135 -9.14 13.64 12.90
#